data_6cdd510c755166bc0b2138429749afbf
#
_entry.id   6cdd510c755166bc0b2138429749afbf
#
_cell.length_a   1.000
_cell.length_b   1.000
_cell.length_c   1.000
_cell.angle_alpha   90.00
_cell.angle_beta   90.00
_cell.angle_gamma   90.00
#
_symmetry.space_group_name_H-M   'P 1'
#
loop_
_entity.id
_entity.type
_entity.pdbx_description
1 polymer ?
#
loop_
_entity_poly.entity_id
_entity_poly.type
_entity_poly.pdbx_seq_one_letter_code
_entity_poly.pdbx_strand_id
1 'polypeptide(L)'
;MQVTIIGGGVIGLCTAYYLRKAGYEVTVIDRNDITDGCSFGNMGYISPSHFIPLATPGIVAKGLKWMMSSSSPFYIKPRLNLDLIRWGTTFWRSATNQQVEKNIPHLNNLLQLSRELMNDLKKELPESFSMIEKGCWMLYKQEKTGDHEKQLADQAHGLGLKTVICTPQQVQEYETEVEVNVAGGVLYLDDCHIDTARFMCVMLSHLQKMGVKFWLNTEVNGFETNNGRITNIITDKTELSCDELIIANGSWMGNISKLLGIKMLMQPGKGYSIVYNDLAKNLQYPSILVDDRTATTPIDRWLRIGGTMELSGHSDNILPKRVMAIYNAFKKYYPAMNLPQPDTGKAWFGYRPVTPDGMPYIGRHTRYSNLLYAGGHAMLGVSAAAGTGQLVEEVISRKPATIPLVAFRPERF
;
A
#
# COMPACT_ATOMS: atom_id res chain seq x y z
N MET A 1 3.82 19.96 22.29
CA MET A 1 2.77 20.03 21.25
C MET A 1 2.20 18.65 21.09
N GLN A 2 0.89 18.53 21.17
CA GLN A 2 0.16 17.27 21.03
C GLN A 2 -0.23 17.05 19.58
N VAL A 3 0.13 15.89 19.03
CA VAL A 3 -0.22 15.48 17.67
C VAL A 3 -1.17 14.28 17.74
N THR A 4 -2.34 14.42 17.11
CA THR A 4 -3.30 13.33 17.04
C THR A 4 -3.33 12.75 15.63
N ILE A 5 -3.23 11.42 15.54
CA ILE A 5 -3.26 10.66 14.28
C ILE A 5 -4.55 9.83 14.26
N ILE A 6 -5.39 10.01 13.24
CA ILE A 6 -6.55 9.16 13.01
C ILE A 6 -6.14 8.07 12.01
N GLY A 7 -6.12 6.83 12.49
CA GLY A 7 -5.73 5.63 11.75
C GLY A 7 -4.41 5.02 12.23
N GLY A 8 -4.49 3.82 12.80
CA GLY A 8 -3.37 3.02 13.30
C GLY A 8 -2.81 2.03 12.26
N GLY A 9 -3.04 2.25 10.97
CA GLY A 9 -2.40 1.48 9.92
C GLY A 9 -0.90 1.77 9.82
N VAL A 10 -0.19 1.08 8.90
CA VAL A 10 1.27 1.21 8.75
C VAL A 10 1.73 2.66 8.57
N ILE A 11 0.96 3.49 7.86
CA ILE A 11 1.27 4.91 7.67
C ILE A 11 1.17 5.66 9.00
N GLY A 12 0.09 5.43 9.76
CA GLY A 12 -0.11 6.08 11.07
C GLY A 12 0.96 5.67 12.09
N LEU A 13 1.32 4.38 12.16
CA LEU A 13 2.36 3.89 13.08
C LEU A 13 3.75 4.43 12.71
N CYS A 14 4.14 4.43 11.42
CA CYS A 14 5.40 5.04 11.01
C CYS A 14 5.42 6.55 11.27
N THR A 15 4.31 7.24 11.02
CA THR A 15 4.19 8.68 11.34
C THR A 15 4.33 8.91 12.86
N ALA A 16 3.66 8.11 13.69
CA ALA A 16 3.78 8.19 15.15
C ALA A 16 5.22 7.98 15.63
N TYR A 17 5.95 7.06 15.00
CA TYR A 17 7.34 6.78 15.31
C TYR A 17 8.25 7.99 15.07
N TYR A 18 8.22 8.60 13.89
CA TYR A 18 9.07 9.74 13.59
C TYR A 18 8.70 10.97 14.43
N LEU A 19 7.42 11.22 14.66
CA LEU A 19 6.96 12.31 15.53
C LEU A 19 7.40 12.09 16.97
N ARG A 20 7.29 10.87 17.48
CA ARG A 20 7.71 10.57 18.86
C ARG A 20 9.23 10.66 19.01
N LYS A 21 9.99 10.22 18.00
CA LYS A 21 11.45 10.37 17.95
C LYS A 21 11.87 11.85 17.92
N ALA A 22 11.06 12.72 17.30
CA ALA A 22 11.25 14.18 17.31
C ALA A 22 10.76 14.88 18.60
N GLY A 23 10.26 14.14 19.59
CA GLY A 23 9.89 14.66 20.91
C GLY A 23 8.44 15.14 21.06
N TYR A 24 7.57 14.91 20.06
CA TYR A 24 6.15 15.25 20.16
C TYR A 24 5.38 14.29 21.07
N GLU A 25 4.34 14.77 21.71
CA GLU A 25 3.34 13.92 22.35
C GLU A 25 2.37 13.43 21.27
N VAL A 26 2.28 12.09 21.12
CA VAL A 26 1.51 11.49 20.05
C VAL A 26 0.38 10.64 20.61
N THR A 27 -0.81 10.85 20.05
CA THR A 27 -1.99 10.00 20.27
C THR A 27 -2.46 9.41 18.94
N VAL A 28 -2.64 8.09 18.89
CA VAL A 28 -3.21 7.40 17.74
C VAL A 28 -4.62 6.93 18.09
N ILE A 29 -5.60 7.32 17.26
CA ILE A 29 -7.00 6.88 17.38
C ILE A 29 -7.29 5.90 16.24
N ASP A 30 -7.78 4.72 16.57
CA ASP A 30 -8.28 3.77 15.58
C ASP A 30 -9.62 3.20 16.01
N ARG A 31 -10.53 3.03 15.04
CA ARG A 31 -11.86 2.46 15.30
C ARG A 31 -11.82 0.99 15.68
N ASN A 32 -10.73 0.30 15.38
CA ASN A 32 -10.49 -1.12 15.63
C ASN A 32 -9.22 -1.32 16.48
N ASP A 33 -8.76 -2.56 16.57
CA ASP A 33 -7.57 -2.95 17.36
C ASP A 33 -6.25 -2.92 16.58
N ILE A 34 -6.25 -2.42 15.34
CA ILE A 34 -5.11 -2.34 14.42
C ILE A 34 -4.73 -3.70 13.77
N THR A 35 -5.29 -4.82 14.20
CA THR A 35 -4.91 -6.16 13.71
C THR A 35 -5.69 -6.62 12.47
N ASP A 36 -6.74 -5.92 12.07
CA ASP A 36 -7.67 -6.30 11.00
C ASP A 36 -7.52 -5.48 9.70
N GLY A 37 -6.71 -4.43 9.74
CA GLY A 37 -6.59 -3.45 8.67
C GLY A 37 -5.84 -3.95 7.43
N CYS A 38 -5.94 -3.15 6.35
CA CYS A 38 -5.28 -3.43 5.07
C CYS A 38 -3.75 -3.59 5.20
N SER A 39 -3.13 -2.97 6.19
CA SER A 39 -1.70 -3.07 6.46
C SER A 39 -1.33 -4.44 7.02
N PHE A 40 -2.13 -4.99 7.94
CA PHE A 40 -1.84 -6.24 8.64
C PHE A 40 -1.80 -7.45 7.68
N GLY A 41 -2.75 -7.56 6.76
CA GLY A 41 -2.82 -8.62 5.75
C GLY A 41 -2.17 -8.26 4.41
N ASN A 42 -1.34 -7.22 4.33
CA ASN A 42 -0.65 -6.80 3.12
C ASN A 42 0.31 -7.88 2.60
N MET A 43 0.67 -7.81 1.30
CA MET A 43 1.67 -8.71 0.71
C MET A 43 3.10 -8.47 1.22
N GLY A 44 3.35 -7.36 1.91
CA GLY A 44 4.61 -7.09 2.60
C GLY A 44 5.75 -6.61 1.72
N TYR A 45 5.49 -6.20 0.50
CA TYR A 45 6.52 -5.69 -0.40
C TYR A 45 6.97 -4.30 0.01
N ILE A 46 8.28 -4.10 0.01
CA ILE A 46 8.97 -2.83 0.04
C ILE A 46 9.70 -2.75 -1.29
N SER A 47 9.06 -2.10 -2.27
CA SER A 47 9.41 -2.22 -3.68
C SER A 47 9.67 -0.87 -4.33
N PRO A 48 10.92 -0.38 -4.31
CA PRO A 48 11.34 0.75 -5.15
C PRO A 48 11.04 0.53 -6.64
N SER A 49 10.98 -0.71 -7.09
CA SER A 49 10.63 -1.11 -8.46
C SER A 49 9.25 -0.65 -8.93
N HIS A 50 8.33 -0.35 -8.01
CA HIS A 50 6.96 0.04 -8.33
C HIS A 50 6.81 1.57 -8.50
N PHE A 51 7.76 2.20 -9.19
CA PHE A 51 7.82 3.64 -9.45
C PHE A 51 6.80 4.16 -10.46
N ILE A 52 6.08 3.28 -11.16
CA ILE A 52 5.02 3.66 -12.11
C ILE A 52 3.70 3.88 -11.35
N PRO A 53 3.08 5.08 -11.43
CA PRO A 53 1.78 5.33 -10.84
C PRO A 53 0.69 4.43 -11.43
N LEU A 54 -0.37 4.15 -10.67
CA LEU A 54 -1.46 3.27 -11.12
C LEU A 54 -2.22 3.82 -12.35
N ALA A 55 -2.37 5.13 -12.45
CA ALA A 55 -3.09 5.79 -13.55
C ALA A 55 -2.21 5.89 -14.81
N THR A 56 -2.11 4.79 -15.57
CA THR A 56 -1.32 4.71 -16.80
C THR A 56 -2.21 4.79 -18.05
N PRO A 57 -1.68 5.26 -19.21
CA PRO A 57 -2.40 5.25 -20.46
C PRO A 57 -2.97 3.87 -20.83
N GLY A 58 -4.20 3.84 -21.32
CA GLY A 58 -4.88 2.60 -21.69
C GLY A 58 -5.40 1.75 -20.54
N ILE A 59 -5.10 2.08 -19.28
CA ILE A 59 -5.57 1.30 -18.12
C ILE A 59 -7.11 1.30 -18.02
N VAL A 60 -7.77 2.40 -18.41
CA VAL A 60 -9.23 2.50 -18.39
C VAL A 60 -9.84 1.57 -19.42
N ALA A 61 -9.31 1.53 -20.66
CA ALA A 61 -9.78 0.63 -21.72
C ALA A 61 -9.55 -0.85 -21.34
N LYS A 62 -8.38 -1.16 -20.76
CA LYS A 62 -8.08 -2.49 -20.19
C LYS A 62 -9.06 -2.83 -19.06
N GLY A 63 -9.33 -1.89 -18.15
CA GLY A 63 -10.28 -2.05 -17.06
C GLY A 63 -11.70 -2.36 -17.54
N LEU A 64 -12.20 -1.62 -18.54
CA LEU A 64 -13.51 -1.89 -19.14
C LEU A 64 -13.58 -3.29 -19.79
N LYS A 65 -12.54 -3.71 -20.52
CA LYS A 65 -12.43 -5.07 -21.06
C LYS A 65 -12.43 -6.13 -19.95
N TRP A 66 -11.73 -5.89 -18.87
CA TRP A 66 -11.67 -6.81 -17.73
C TRP A 66 -12.99 -6.91 -16.97
N MET A 67 -13.81 -5.87 -16.95
CA MET A 67 -15.14 -5.92 -16.32
C MET A 67 -16.09 -6.95 -16.95
N MET A 68 -15.84 -7.35 -18.20
CA MET A 68 -16.66 -8.36 -18.89
C MET A 68 -16.36 -9.80 -18.42
N SER A 69 -15.31 -10.03 -17.64
CA SER A 69 -14.95 -11.34 -17.10
C SER A 69 -15.04 -11.38 -15.57
N SER A 70 -15.76 -12.34 -15.04
CA SER A 70 -15.92 -12.53 -13.59
C SER A 70 -14.63 -13.01 -12.89
N SER A 71 -13.66 -13.53 -13.64
CA SER A 71 -12.35 -13.97 -13.14
C SER A 71 -11.23 -12.95 -13.36
N SER A 72 -11.56 -11.78 -13.91
CA SER A 72 -10.60 -10.71 -14.18
C SER A 72 -9.91 -10.21 -12.90
N PRO A 73 -8.63 -9.82 -12.94
CA PRO A 73 -7.93 -9.23 -11.80
C PRO A 73 -8.47 -7.84 -11.39
N PHE A 74 -9.26 -7.19 -12.23
CA PHE A 74 -9.83 -5.88 -11.96
C PHE A 74 -11.36 -5.88 -12.17
N TYR A 75 -12.10 -5.19 -11.28
CA TYR A 75 -13.55 -5.06 -11.38
C TYR A 75 -14.03 -3.74 -10.78
N ILE A 76 -14.97 -3.10 -11.46
CA ILE A 76 -15.73 -1.97 -10.92
C ILE A 76 -17.20 -2.41 -10.81
N LYS A 77 -17.75 -2.40 -9.59
CA LYS A 77 -19.18 -2.65 -9.37
C LYS A 77 -19.97 -1.43 -9.88
N PRO A 78 -20.81 -1.58 -10.90
CA PRO A 78 -21.66 -0.49 -11.36
C PRO A 78 -22.53 0.04 -10.23
N ARG A 79 -22.45 1.33 -9.97
CA ARG A 79 -23.28 2.01 -8.96
C ARG A 79 -23.40 3.49 -9.29
N LEU A 80 -24.56 4.06 -9.07
CA LEU A 80 -24.79 5.51 -9.19
C LEU A 80 -24.24 6.19 -7.93
N ASN A 81 -22.96 6.60 -7.97
CA ASN A 81 -22.28 7.27 -6.88
C ASN A 81 -21.45 8.42 -7.45
N LEU A 82 -21.80 9.66 -7.06
CA LEU A 82 -21.14 10.87 -7.56
C LEU A 82 -19.64 10.91 -7.22
N ASP A 83 -19.23 10.36 -6.09
CA ASP A 83 -17.82 10.32 -5.70
C ASP A 83 -17.04 9.35 -6.61
N LEU A 84 -17.65 8.20 -6.99
CA LEU A 84 -17.05 7.28 -7.95
C LEU A 84 -16.95 7.90 -9.36
N ILE A 85 -17.97 8.62 -9.79
CA ILE A 85 -17.98 9.30 -11.10
C ILE A 85 -16.89 10.38 -11.14
N ARG A 86 -16.80 11.23 -10.11
CA ARG A 86 -15.76 12.27 -10.02
C ARG A 86 -14.36 11.67 -9.95
N TRP A 87 -14.18 10.64 -9.11
CA TRP A 87 -12.92 9.91 -9.04
C TRP A 87 -12.56 9.31 -10.40
N GLY A 88 -13.49 8.63 -11.07
CA GLY A 88 -13.28 7.98 -12.36
C GLY A 88 -12.92 8.96 -13.49
N THR A 89 -13.60 10.13 -13.55
CA THR A 89 -13.28 11.18 -14.52
C THR A 89 -11.90 11.80 -14.27
N THR A 90 -11.54 12.01 -13.01
CA THR A 90 -10.21 12.50 -12.63
C THR A 90 -9.14 11.45 -12.92
N PHE A 91 -9.40 10.17 -12.62
CA PHE A 91 -8.51 9.06 -12.95
C PHE A 91 -8.25 8.96 -14.45
N TRP A 92 -9.30 9.07 -15.27
CA TRP A 92 -9.16 9.06 -16.73
C TRP A 92 -8.31 10.24 -17.24
N ARG A 93 -8.51 11.44 -16.71
CA ARG A 93 -7.71 12.63 -17.04
C ARG A 93 -6.26 12.51 -16.59
N SER A 94 -5.99 11.81 -15.49
CA SER A 94 -4.64 11.58 -14.96
C SER A 94 -3.89 10.47 -15.71
N ALA A 95 -4.60 9.59 -16.44
CA ALA A 95 -4.00 8.44 -17.13
C ALA A 95 -3.39 8.84 -18.49
N THR A 96 -2.45 9.77 -18.49
CA THR A 96 -1.71 10.27 -19.67
C THR A 96 -0.21 10.04 -19.50
N ASN A 97 0.53 9.88 -20.63
CA ASN A 97 1.99 9.73 -20.58
C ASN A 97 2.65 10.91 -19.85
N GLN A 98 2.23 12.15 -20.16
CA GLN A 98 2.78 13.33 -19.51
C GLN A 98 2.62 13.33 -18.00
N GLN A 99 1.45 12.91 -17.49
CA GLN A 99 1.24 12.85 -16.04
C GLN A 99 2.03 11.71 -15.40
N VAL A 100 2.15 10.56 -16.06
CA VAL A 100 2.96 9.44 -15.60
C VAL A 100 4.43 9.85 -15.52
N GLU A 101 5.01 10.39 -16.59
CA GLU A 101 6.40 10.85 -16.65
C GLU A 101 6.71 11.91 -15.59
N LYS A 102 5.78 12.86 -15.37
CA LYS A 102 5.88 13.86 -14.30
C LYS A 102 5.91 13.25 -12.90
N ASN A 103 5.12 12.20 -12.66
CA ASN A 103 4.93 11.61 -11.33
C ASN A 103 6.02 10.56 -10.97
N ILE A 104 6.61 9.89 -11.96
CA ILE A 104 7.64 8.87 -11.75
C ILE A 104 8.78 9.34 -10.83
N PRO A 105 9.45 10.48 -11.05
CA PRO A 105 10.54 10.91 -10.18
C PRO A 105 10.11 11.11 -8.73
N HIS A 106 8.92 11.67 -8.52
CA HIS A 106 8.40 11.92 -7.17
C HIS A 106 8.09 10.61 -6.44
N LEU A 107 7.44 9.66 -7.13
CA LEU A 107 7.11 8.37 -6.54
C LEU A 107 8.38 7.55 -6.27
N ASN A 108 9.32 7.52 -7.22
CA ASN A 108 10.61 6.87 -7.04
C ASN A 108 11.38 7.42 -5.83
N ASN A 109 11.47 8.75 -5.69
CA ASN A 109 12.15 9.38 -4.56
C ASN A 109 11.51 8.98 -3.23
N LEU A 110 10.17 8.95 -3.15
CA LEU A 110 9.45 8.51 -1.95
C LEU A 110 9.76 7.04 -1.61
N LEU A 111 9.74 6.17 -2.62
CA LEU A 111 9.97 4.74 -2.41
C LEU A 111 11.42 4.43 -2.03
N GLN A 112 12.40 5.10 -2.64
CA GLN A 112 13.82 4.96 -2.28
C GLN A 112 14.09 5.48 -0.87
N LEU A 113 13.62 6.70 -0.54
CA LEU A 113 13.69 7.23 0.82
C LEU A 113 13.10 6.25 1.83
N SER A 114 11.91 5.74 1.54
CA SER A 114 11.25 4.81 2.45
C SER A 114 12.00 3.48 2.59
N ARG A 115 12.63 2.99 1.52
CA ARG A 115 13.46 1.77 1.54
C ARG A 115 14.69 1.93 2.43
N GLU A 116 15.35 3.08 2.36
CA GLU A 116 16.48 3.42 3.24
C GLU A 116 16.04 3.48 4.71
N LEU A 117 14.95 4.18 4.99
CA LEU A 117 14.41 4.32 6.33
C LEU A 117 13.88 3.00 6.92
N MET A 118 13.42 2.07 6.09
CA MET A 118 13.07 0.72 6.56
C MET A 118 14.30 -0.08 7.00
N ASN A 119 15.47 0.14 6.38
CA ASN A 119 16.73 -0.43 6.85
C ASN A 119 17.12 0.12 8.23
N ASP A 120 16.87 1.40 8.47
CA ASP A 120 17.15 2.00 9.77
C ASP A 120 16.17 1.47 10.83
N LEU A 121 14.89 1.37 10.51
CA LEU A 121 13.91 0.71 11.38
C LEU A 121 14.28 -0.74 11.71
N LYS A 122 14.82 -1.50 10.75
CA LYS A 122 15.33 -2.86 10.97
C LYS A 122 16.43 -2.92 12.03
N LYS A 123 17.27 -1.89 12.12
CA LYS A 123 18.35 -1.78 13.12
C LYS A 123 17.86 -1.25 14.46
N GLU A 124 16.92 -0.29 14.43
CA GLU A 124 16.47 0.44 15.62
C GLU A 124 15.37 -0.31 16.41
N LEU A 125 14.53 -1.10 15.73
CA LEU A 125 13.48 -1.84 16.40
C LEU A 125 14.07 -3.04 17.18
N PRO A 126 13.61 -3.26 18.43
CA PRO A 126 14.19 -4.26 19.34
C PRO A 126 13.91 -5.70 18.92
N GLU A 127 12.89 -5.90 18.09
CA GLU A 127 12.45 -7.22 17.63
C GLU A 127 12.44 -7.29 16.11
N SER A 128 12.85 -8.43 15.56
CA SER A 128 12.82 -8.68 14.13
C SER A 128 11.39 -8.76 13.59
N PHE A 129 11.15 -8.15 12.45
CA PHE A 129 9.91 -8.25 11.68
C PHE A 129 10.10 -9.01 10.35
N SER A 130 11.09 -9.88 10.29
CA SER A 130 11.39 -10.76 9.14
C SER A 130 11.55 -9.99 7.82
N MET A 131 12.43 -8.98 7.79
CA MET A 131 12.76 -8.25 6.56
C MET A 131 13.77 -9.06 5.73
N ILE A 132 13.34 -9.56 4.58
CA ILE A 132 14.09 -10.40 3.66
C ILE A 132 14.48 -9.60 2.42
N GLU A 133 15.80 -9.44 2.19
CA GLU A 133 16.40 -8.58 1.17
C GLU A 133 16.97 -9.41 0.01
N LYS A 134 16.11 -10.15 -0.68
CA LYS A 134 16.50 -11.01 -1.81
C LYS A 134 16.07 -10.46 -3.17
N GLY A 135 15.38 -9.32 -3.21
CA GLY A 135 14.73 -8.82 -4.43
C GLY A 135 13.29 -9.31 -4.58
N CYS A 136 12.69 -8.97 -5.74
CA CYS A 136 11.36 -9.41 -6.12
C CYS A 136 11.30 -9.73 -7.61
N TRP A 137 10.72 -10.87 -7.95
CA TRP A 137 10.52 -11.28 -9.33
C TRP A 137 9.30 -10.61 -9.97
N MET A 138 9.47 -10.15 -11.22
CA MET A 138 8.39 -9.93 -12.18
C MET A 138 8.41 -11.11 -13.15
N LEU A 139 7.57 -12.12 -12.89
CA LEU A 139 7.51 -13.35 -13.70
C LEU A 139 6.43 -13.25 -14.77
N TYR A 140 6.74 -13.68 -15.99
CA TYR A 140 5.82 -13.62 -17.12
C TYR A 140 5.79 -14.93 -17.90
N LYS A 141 4.65 -15.17 -18.58
CA LYS A 141 4.41 -16.33 -19.46
C LYS A 141 4.25 -15.96 -20.93
N GLN A 142 3.99 -14.69 -21.23
CA GLN A 142 3.81 -14.18 -22.57
C GLN A 142 5.01 -13.33 -22.98
N GLU A 143 5.57 -13.56 -24.18
CA GLU A 143 6.71 -12.78 -24.69
C GLU A 143 6.42 -11.28 -24.73
N LYS A 144 5.21 -10.89 -25.18
CA LYS A 144 4.80 -9.49 -25.18
C LYS A 144 4.84 -8.84 -23.79
N THR A 145 4.49 -9.59 -22.74
CA THR A 145 4.60 -9.13 -21.36
C THR A 145 6.08 -9.02 -20.99
N GLY A 146 6.89 -9.99 -21.37
CA GLY A 146 8.34 -9.97 -21.15
C GLY A 146 9.04 -8.78 -21.81
N ASP A 147 8.68 -8.42 -23.03
CA ASP A 147 9.23 -7.24 -23.71
C ASP A 147 8.88 -5.94 -22.99
N HIS A 148 7.66 -5.85 -22.45
CA HIS A 148 7.28 -4.70 -21.62
C HIS A 148 8.05 -4.67 -20.30
N GLU A 149 8.22 -5.80 -19.62
CA GLU A 149 8.97 -5.87 -18.37
C GLU A 149 10.46 -5.54 -18.56
N LYS A 150 11.07 -5.91 -19.70
CA LYS A 150 12.43 -5.51 -20.07
C LYS A 150 12.55 -4.00 -20.25
N GLN A 151 11.58 -3.36 -20.93
CA GLN A 151 11.52 -1.90 -21.06
C GLN A 151 11.42 -1.20 -19.71
N LEU A 152 10.61 -1.77 -18.77
CA LEU A 152 10.52 -1.25 -17.41
C LEU A 152 11.83 -1.44 -16.63
N ALA A 153 12.56 -2.53 -16.86
CA ALA A 153 13.88 -2.76 -16.28
C ALA A 153 14.91 -1.72 -16.76
N ASP A 154 14.91 -1.37 -18.05
CA ASP A 154 15.75 -0.32 -18.61
C ASP A 154 15.43 1.05 -18.00
N GLN A 155 14.15 1.35 -17.85
CA GLN A 155 13.70 2.58 -17.17
C GLN A 155 14.12 2.61 -15.69
N ALA A 156 14.03 1.46 -15.00
CA ALA A 156 14.47 1.32 -13.61
C ALA A 156 15.98 1.57 -13.45
N HIS A 157 16.79 1.10 -14.39
CA HIS A 157 18.23 1.40 -14.42
C HIS A 157 18.49 2.91 -14.53
N GLY A 158 17.72 3.62 -15.35
CA GLY A 158 17.77 5.08 -15.45
C GLY A 158 17.41 5.80 -14.15
N LEU A 159 16.69 5.16 -13.25
CA LEU A 159 16.33 5.64 -11.92
C LEU A 159 17.27 5.15 -10.80
N GLY A 160 18.35 4.44 -11.16
CA GLY A 160 19.35 3.94 -10.22
C GLY A 160 19.02 2.59 -9.57
N LEU A 161 17.97 1.91 -10.02
CA LEU A 161 17.60 0.58 -9.51
C LEU A 161 18.35 -0.53 -10.25
N LYS A 162 18.60 -1.63 -9.56
CA LYS A 162 19.33 -2.79 -10.07
C LYS A 162 18.36 -3.89 -10.49
N THR A 163 18.48 -4.36 -11.73
CA THR A 163 17.66 -5.45 -12.25
C THR A 163 18.49 -6.52 -12.95
N VAL A 164 17.98 -7.75 -12.98
CA VAL A 164 18.54 -8.86 -13.75
C VAL A 164 17.43 -9.47 -14.61
N ILE A 165 17.60 -9.45 -15.92
CA ILE A 165 16.68 -10.10 -16.87
C ILE A 165 17.11 -11.56 -17.02
N CYS A 166 16.21 -12.49 -16.77
CA CYS A 166 16.49 -13.93 -16.73
C CYS A 166 15.65 -14.74 -17.71
N THR A 167 16.30 -15.71 -18.33
CA THR A 167 15.64 -16.80 -19.07
C THR A 167 14.89 -17.74 -18.12
N PRO A 168 14.00 -18.62 -18.61
CA PRO A 168 13.32 -19.62 -17.76
C PRO A 168 14.30 -20.49 -16.96
N GLN A 169 15.40 -20.90 -17.58
CA GLN A 169 16.43 -21.72 -16.92
C GLN A 169 17.11 -20.96 -15.77
N GLN A 170 17.47 -19.70 -16.02
CA GLN A 170 18.05 -18.85 -14.97
C GLN A 170 17.07 -18.56 -13.83
N VAL A 171 15.79 -18.35 -14.12
CA VAL A 171 14.75 -18.23 -13.05
C VAL A 171 14.72 -19.51 -12.21
N GLN A 172 14.79 -20.69 -12.83
CA GLN A 172 14.81 -21.97 -12.11
C GLN A 172 16.08 -22.15 -11.24
N GLU A 173 17.22 -21.61 -11.66
CA GLU A 173 18.46 -21.63 -10.86
C GLU A 173 18.34 -20.83 -9.55
N TYR A 174 17.53 -19.76 -9.55
CA TYR A 174 17.21 -18.99 -8.33
C TYR A 174 16.17 -19.70 -7.46
N GLU A 175 15.18 -20.37 -8.05
CA GLU A 175 14.09 -21.09 -7.35
C GLU A 175 14.42 -22.58 -7.24
N THR A 176 15.33 -22.91 -6.33
CA THR A 176 15.87 -24.29 -6.18
C THR A 176 14.90 -25.28 -5.52
N GLU A 177 13.93 -24.79 -4.75
CA GLU A 177 13.01 -25.63 -3.96
C GLU A 177 11.78 -26.09 -4.74
N VAL A 178 11.38 -25.32 -5.75
CA VAL A 178 10.13 -25.53 -6.49
C VAL A 178 10.34 -25.37 -7.99
N GLU A 179 9.55 -26.10 -8.78
CA GLU A 179 9.51 -25.93 -10.23
C GLU A 179 8.77 -24.67 -10.63
N VAL A 180 9.37 -23.86 -11.52
CA VAL A 180 8.79 -22.61 -12.01
C VAL A 180 8.49 -22.72 -13.50
N ASN A 181 7.23 -22.52 -13.88
CA ASN A 181 6.78 -22.53 -15.26
C ASN A 181 6.56 -21.10 -15.76
N VAL A 182 7.54 -20.53 -16.45
CA VAL A 182 7.57 -19.14 -16.94
C VAL A 182 8.18 -19.07 -18.35
N ALA A 183 7.96 -17.98 -19.07
CA ALA A 183 8.71 -17.62 -20.28
C ALA A 183 9.96 -16.79 -19.94
N GLY A 184 10.06 -16.27 -18.72
CA GLY A 184 11.19 -15.52 -18.19
C GLY A 184 10.79 -14.67 -16.98
N GLY A 185 11.73 -13.88 -16.49
CA GLY A 185 11.50 -12.98 -15.37
C GLY A 185 12.49 -11.82 -15.32
N VAL A 186 12.11 -10.77 -14.62
CA VAL A 186 12.99 -9.66 -14.23
C VAL A 186 13.09 -9.66 -12.71
N LEU A 187 14.28 -9.80 -12.18
CA LEU A 187 14.54 -9.69 -10.73
C LEU A 187 14.96 -8.26 -10.40
N TYR A 188 14.19 -7.59 -9.55
CA TYR A 188 14.53 -6.28 -8.99
C TYR A 188 15.26 -6.47 -7.67
N LEU A 189 16.57 -6.22 -7.66
CA LEU A 189 17.46 -6.55 -6.53
C LEU A 189 17.28 -5.63 -5.32
N ASP A 190 16.82 -4.39 -5.53
CA ASP A 190 16.63 -3.41 -4.46
C ASP A 190 15.33 -3.61 -3.67
N ASP A 191 14.43 -4.44 -4.19
CA ASP A 191 13.18 -4.80 -3.53
C ASP A 191 13.43 -5.75 -2.35
N CYS A 192 12.56 -5.70 -1.38
CA CYS A 192 12.53 -6.66 -0.28
C CYS A 192 11.10 -6.90 0.18
N HIS A 193 10.92 -7.82 1.13
CA HIS A 193 9.61 -8.07 1.72
C HIS A 193 9.71 -8.32 3.22
N ILE A 194 8.58 -8.13 3.91
CA ILE A 194 8.45 -8.27 5.36
C ILE A 194 7.22 -9.09 5.74
N ASP A 195 7.23 -9.64 6.94
CA ASP A 195 6.01 -10.06 7.61
C ASP A 195 5.30 -8.81 8.15
N THR A 196 4.25 -8.39 7.44
CA THR A 196 3.51 -7.17 7.78
C THR A 196 2.78 -7.27 9.10
N ALA A 197 2.21 -8.43 9.43
CA ALA A 197 1.53 -8.64 10.70
C ALA A 197 2.52 -8.47 11.87
N ARG A 198 3.69 -9.10 11.75
CA ARG A 198 4.76 -8.97 12.73
C ARG A 198 5.30 -7.55 12.83
N PHE A 199 5.51 -6.87 11.68
CA PHE A 199 5.93 -5.48 11.66
C PHE A 199 4.94 -4.58 12.42
N MET A 200 3.63 -4.72 12.16
CA MET A 200 2.60 -3.94 12.84
C MET A 200 2.61 -4.19 14.37
N CYS A 201 2.74 -5.44 14.80
CA CYS A 201 2.81 -5.79 16.22
C CYS A 201 4.06 -5.23 16.89
N VAL A 202 5.24 -5.36 16.25
CA VAL A 202 6.51 -4.82 16.77
C VAL A 202 6.44 -3.29 16.87
N MET A 203 5.94 -2.61 15.84
CA MET A 203 5.78 -1.16 15.83
C MET A 203 4.82 -0.70 16.94
N LEU A 204 3.68 -1.34 17.09
CA LEU A 204 2.70 -1.01 18.14
C LEU A 204 3.33 -1.14 19.54
N SER A 205 3.96 -2.28 19.82
CA SER A 205 4.63 -2.52 21.11
C SER A 205 5.74 -1.50 21.38
N HIS A 206 6.56 -1.21 20.37
CA HIS A 206 7.65 -0.23 20.49
C HIS A 206 7.13 1.19 20.76
N LEU A 207 6.11 1.61 20.03
CA LEU A 207 5.49 2.94 20.21
C LEU A 207 4.84 3.10 21.59
N GLN A 208 4.22 2.04 22.13
CA GLN A 208 3.69 2.05 23.50
C GLN A 208 4.82 2.25 24.51
N LYS A 209 5.96 1.58 24.35
CA LYS A 209 7.16 1.76 25.19
C LYS A 209 7.75 3.17 25.06
N MET A 210 7.66 3.80 23.88
CA MET A 210 8.05 5.20 23.67
C MET A 210 7.05 6.21 24.26
N GLY A 211 5.92 5.77 24.81
CA GLY A 211 4.90 6.62 25.43
C GLY A 211 3.88 7.21 24.46
N VAL A 212 3.71 6.61 23.28
CA VAL A 212 2.58 6.93 22.38
C VAL A 212 1.28 6.42 23.00
N LYS A 213 0.26 7.28 23.03
CA LYS A 213 -1.07 6.92 23.53
C LYS A 213 -1.89 6.29 22.41
N PHE A 214 -2.56 5.17 22.68
CA PHE A 214 -3.43 4.49 21.72
C PHE A 214 -4.86 4.47 22.21
N TRP A 215 -5.76 5.02 21.42
CA TRP A 215 -7.21 4.99 21.63
C TRP A 215 -7.81 4.03 20.60
N LEU A 216 -7.76 2.74 20.91
CA LEU A 216 -8.27 1.67 20.07
C LEU A 216 -9.76 1.48 20.30
N ASN A 217 -10.44 0.83 19.32
CA ASN A 217 -11.89 0.64 19.33
C ASN A 217 -12.62 1.97 19.58
N THR A 218 -12.13 3.06 18.98
CA THR A 218 -12.64 4.42 19.17
C THR A 218 -12.91 5.07 17.83
N GLU A 219 -14.18 5.36 17.56
CA GLU A 219 -14.61 5.96 16.29
C GLU A 219 -14.68 7.47 16.38
N VAL A 220 -14.12 8.16 15.37
CA VAL A 220 -14.21 9.62 15.25
C VAL A 220 -15.50 9.96 14.52
N ASN A 221 -16.37 10.74 15.19
CA ASN A 221 -17.71 11.09 14.73
C ASN A 221 -17.83 12.55 14.28
N GLY A 222 -16.87 13.43 14.67
CA GLY A 222 -16.94 14.85 14.36
C GLY A 222 -15.71 15.64 14.80
N PHE A 223 -15.78 16.93 14.54
CA PHE A 223 -14.74 17.88 14.88
C PHE A 223 -15.35 19.22 15.29
N GLU A 224 -14.77 19.87 16.29
CA GLU A 224 -14.99 21.28 16.52
C GLU A 224 -13.91 22.10 15.86
N THR A 225 -14.31 23.24 15.30
CA THR A 225 -13.39 24.13 14.60
C THR A 225 -13.60 25.58 15.01
N ASN A 226 -12.52 26.32 15.12
CA ASN A 226 -12.56 27.75 15.40
C ASN A 226 -11.52 28.49 14.55
N ASN A 227 -11.92 29.55 13.85
CA ASN A 227 -11.04 30.40 13.04
C ASN A 227 -10.09 29.63 12.09
N GLY A 228 -10.59 28.63 11.34
CA GLY A 228 -9.77 27.84 10.42
C GLY A 228 -8.79 26.89 11.10
N ARG A 229 -9.05 26.51 12.35
CA ARG A 229 -8.30 25.55 13.13
C ARG A 229 -9.23 24.50 13.74
N ILE A 230 -8.82 23.25 13.75
CA ILE A 230 -9.51 22.17 14.47
C ILE A 230 -9.09 22.26 15.93
N THR A 231 -10.07 22.40 16.84
CA THR A 231 -9.85 22.52 18.28
C THR A 231 -10.05 21.21 19.01
N ASN A 232 -11.12 20.49 18.67
CA ASN A 232 -11.47 19.23 19.31
C ASN A 232 -11.82 18.15 18.28
N ILE A 233 -11.55 16.91 18.63
CA ILE A 233 -11.95 15.68 17.93
C ILE A 233 -13.03 15.03 18.76
N ILE A 234 -14.21 14.83 18.19
CA ILE A 234 -15.36 14.19 18.84
C ILE A 234 -15.33 12.71 18.49
N THR A 235 -15.27 11.86 19.51
CA THR A 235 -15.30 10.40 19.35
C THR A 235 -16.59 9.82 19.93
N ASP A 236 -16.82 8.53 19.72
CA ASP A 236 -17.92 7.78 20.36
C ASP A 236 -17.77 7.63 21.88
N LYS A 237 -16.61 7.96 22.43
CA LYS A 237 -16.30 7.81 23.87
C LYS A 237 -16.12 9.15 24.60
N THR A 238 -15.48 10.11 23.95
CA THR A 238 -15.13 11.41 24.57
C THR A 238 -14.66 12.41 23.52
N GLU A 239 -14.42 13.64 23.98
CA GLU A 239 -13.79 14.70 23.19
C GLU A 239 -12.30 14.83 23.56
N LEU A 240 -11.49 15.13 22.56
CA LEU A 240 -10.04 15.29 22.66
C LEU A 240 -9.61 16.61 22.03
N SER A 241 -8.91 17.45 22.77
CA SER A 241 -8.22 18.60 22.18
C SER A 241 -7.03 18.14 21.35
N CYS A 242 -6.71 18.87 20.26
CA CYS A 242 -5.54 18.58 19.47
C CYS A 242 -4.84 19.84 18.97
N ASP A 243 -3.51 19.87 19.02
CA ASP A 243 -2.72 20.93 18.42
C ASP A 243 -2.53 20.74 16.92
N GLU A 244 -2.23 19.52 16.50
CA GLU A 244 -2.07 19.09 15.11
C GLU A 244 -2.85 17.80 14.87
N LEU A 245 -3.57 17.72 13.75
CA LEU A 245 -4.34 16.57 13.33
C LEU A 245 -3.78 15.96 12.05
N ILE A 246 -3.55 14.64 12.07
CA ILE A 246 -3.12 13.88 10.89
C ILE A 246 -4.21 12.84 10.56
N ILE A 247 -4.70 12.88 9.33
CA ILE A 247 -5.64 11.86 8.82
C ILE A 247 -4.85 10.80 8.04
N ALA A 248 -4.72 9.59 8.61
CA ALA A 248 -3.97 8.46 8.08
C ALA A 248 -4.81 7.16 8.01
N ASN A 249 -6.13 7.27 7.96
CA ASN A 249 -7.09 6.17 8.09
C ASN A 249 -7.40 5.43 6.77
N GLY A 250 -6.43 5.38 5.85
CA GLY A 250 -6.50 4.58 4.63
C GLY A 250 -7.69 4.93 3.74
N SER A 251 -8.43 3.93 3.30
CA SER A 251 -9.54 4.11 2.36
C SER A 251 -10.75 4.86 2.94
N TRP A 252 -10.82 5.05 4.25
CA TRP A 252 -11.86 5.85 4.94
C TRP A 252 -11.53 7.34 5.03
N MET A 253 -10.37 7.77 4.51
CA MET A 253 -9.95 9.17 4.51
C MET A 253 -11.03 10.11 3.96
N GLY A 254 -11.69 9.74 2.88
CA GLY A 254 -12.78 10.52 2.31
C GLY A 254 -13.98 10.69 3.26
N ASN A 255 -14.27 9.69 4.09
CA ASN A 255 -15.37 9.73 5.06
C ASN A 255 -15.06 10.72 6.19
N ILE A 256 -13.88 10.61 6.78
CA ILE A 256 -13.44 11.53 7.85
C ILE A 256 -13.32 12.96 7.31
N SER A 257 -12.78 13.14 6.12
CA SER A 257 -12.65 14.48 5.49
C SER A 257 -14.01 15.18 5.29
N LYS A 258 -15.07 14.41 4.99
CA LYS A 258 -16.44 14.95 4.85
C LYS A 258 -16.96 15.57 6.13
N LEU A 259 -16.57 15.08 7.32
CA LEU A 259 -16.92 15.67 8.61
C LEU A 259 -16.32 17.08 8.79
N LEU A 260 -15.21 17.36 8.09
CA LEU A 260 -14.56 18.68 8.03
C LEU A 260 -15.03 19.53 6.83
N GLY A 261 -16.02 19.05 6.06
CA GLY A 261 -16.49 19.71 4.84
C GLY A 261 -15.46 19.67 3.69
N ILE A 262 -14.50 18.74 3.73
CA ILE A 262 -13.46 18.57 2.71
C ILE A 262 -13.80 17.36 1.83
N LYS A 263 -13.62 17.51 0.51
CA LYS A 263 -13.83 16.44 -0.45
C LYS A 263 -12.48 15.86 -0.87
N MET A 264 -12.16 14.66 -0.40
CA MET A 264 -10.98 13.91 -0.84
C MET A 264 -11.39 12.85 -1.85
N LEU A 265 -10.75 12.87 -3.03
CA LEU A 265 -11.00 11.87 -4.08
C LEU A 265 -10.24 10.59 -3.78
N MET A 266 -10.96 9.58 -3.29
CA MET A 266 -10.41 8.28 -2.95
C MET A 266 -11.44 7.18 -3.17
N GLN A 267 -11.00 6.03 -3.66
CA GLN A 267 -11.83 4.83 -3.77
C GLN A 267 -11.18 3.66 -3.05
N PRO A 268 -11.97 2.87 -2.30
CA PRO A 268 -11.48 1.62 -1.73
C PRO A 268 -11.31 0.57 -2.84
N GLY A 269 -10.09 0.11 -3.04
CA GLY A 269 -9.73 -0.95 -3.96
C GLY A 269 -9.58 -2.28 -3.20
N LYS A 270 -10.63 -3.11 -3.14
CA LYS A 270 -10.59 -4.37 -2.41
C LYS A 270 -9.72 -5.40 -3.13
N GLY A 271 -8.79 -6.00 -2.40
CA GLY A 271 -7.98 -7.14 -2.83
C GLY A 271 -8.13 -8.29 -1.86
N TYR A 272 -7.80 -9.49 -2.32
CA TYR A 272 -7.87 -10.72 -1.52
C TYR A 272 -6.49 -11.34 -1.36
N SER A 273 -6.29 -12.07 -0.26
CA SER A 273 -5.14 -12.95 -0.10
C SER A 273 -5.50 -14.26 0.60
N ILE A 274 -4.69 -15.27 0.34
CA ILE A 274 -4.76 -16.62 0.89
C ILE A 274 -3.42 -16.88 1.55
N VAL A 275 -3.42 -17.50 2.73
CA VAL A 275 -2.20 -17.91 3.43
C VAL A 275 -2.17 -19.42 3.57
N TYR A 276 -1.03 -20.01 3.24
CA TYR A 276 -0.71 -21.41 3.45
C TYR A 276 0.41 -21.51 4.48
N ASN A 277 0.18 -22.25 5.54
CA ASN A 277 1.14 -22.45 6.62
C ASN A 277 1.79 -23.83 6.54
N ASP A 278 2.88 -24.02 7.28
CA ASP A 278 3.58 -25.30 7.47
C ASP A 278 4.00 -26.02 6.18
N LEU A 279 4.39 -25.22 5.17
CA LEU A 279 4.86 -25.76 3.91
C LEU A 279 6.17 -26.53 4.09
N ALA A 280 6.26 -27.73 3.51
CA ALA A 280 7.49 -28.52 3.46
C ALA A 280 8.53 -27.89 2.54
N LYS A 281 8.07 -27.28 1.42
CA LYS A 281 8.86 -26.48 0.47
C LYS A 281 8.17 -25.17 0.24
N ASN A 282 8.92 -24.07 0.11
CA ASN A 282 8.40 -22.75 -0.14
C ASN A 282 9.18 -22.07 -1.28
N LEU A 283 8.65 -20.96 -1.79
CA LEU A 283 9.37 -20.11 -2.72
C LEU A 283 10.59 -19.49 -2.04
N GLN A 284 11.68 -19.32 -2.81
CA GLN A 284 12.88 -18.62 -2.33
C GLN A 284 12.74 -17.10 -2.42
N TYR A 285 11.92 -16.61 -3.33
CA TYR A 285 11.74 -15.20 -3.65
C TYR A 285 10.26 -14.81 -3.67
N PRO A 286 9.93 -13.57 -3.28
CA PRO A 286 8.64 -13.01 -3.56
C PRO A 286 8.51 -12.77 -5.07
N SER A 287 7.30 -12.92 -5.61
CA SER A 287 7.10 -12.70 -7.04
C SER A 287 5.75 -12.04 -7.36
N ILE A 288 5.75 -11.29 -8.45
CA ILE A 288 4.54 -10.82 -9.12
C ILE A 288 4.38 -11.61 -10.42
N LEU A 289 3.27 -12.34 -10.53
CA LEU A 289 2.85 -13.06 -11.70
C LEU A 289 2.15 -12.07 -12.62
N VAL A 290 2.93 -11.45 -13.52
CA VAL A 290 2.56 -10.20 -14.20
C VAL A 290 1.31 -10.34 -15.05
N ASP A 291 1.19 -11.43 -15.84
CA ASP A 291 0.04 -11.66 -16.71
C ASP A 291 -1.28 -11.84 -15.94
N ASP A 292 -1.21 -12.46 -14.75
CA ASP A 292 -2.37 -12.75 -13.91
C ASP A 292 -2.56 -11.76 -12.75
N ARG A 293 -1.67 -10.76 -12.59
CA ARG A 293 -1.73 -9.74 -11.51
C ARG A 293 -1.85 -10.35 -10.11
N THR A 294 -1.12 -11.41 -9.88
CA THR A 294 -1.08 -12.14 -8.60
C THR A 294 0.31 -12.00 -7.99
N ALA A 295 0.36 -11.75 -6.69
CA ALA A 295 1.59 -11.58 -5.93
C ALA A 295 1.78 -12.77 -4.99
N THR A 296 3.04 -13.15 -4.73
CA THR A 296 3.41 -14.22 -3.80
C THR A 296 4.44 -13.72 -2.81
N THR A 297 4.25 -14.02 -1.53
CA THR A 297 5.19 -13.63 -0.47
C THR A 297 5.52 -14.85 0.39
N PRO A 298 6.70 -15.44 0.21
CA PRO A 298 7.20 -16.48 1.09
C PRO A 298 7.84 -15.87 2.34
N ILE A 299 7.53 -16.41 3.52
CA ILE A 299 8.24 -16.12 4.77
C ILE A 299 8.37 -17.41 5.54
N ASP A 300 9.59 -17.86 5.82
CA ASP A 300 9.86 -19.13 6.50
C ASP A 300 9.05 -20.29 5.88
N ARG A 301 8.14 -20.89 6.66
CA ARG A 301 7.29 -22.01 6.26
C ARG A 301 5.87 -21.61 5.84
N TRP A 302 5.59 -20.33 5.64
CA TRP A 302 4.29 -19.90 5.17
C TRP A 302 4.40 -19.10 3.86
N LEU A 303 3.34 -19.14 3.07
CA LEU A 303 3.22 -18.46 1.79
C LEU A 303 1.92 -17.68 1.74
N ARG A 304 2.00 -16.38 1.46
CA ARG A 304 0.84 -15.56 1.13
C ARG A 304 0.73 -15.40 -0.38
N ILE A 305 -0.44 -15.65 -0.91
CA ILE A 305 -0.76 -15.43 -2.33
C ILE A 305 -1.90 -14.44 -2.38
N GLY A 306 -1.75 -13.34 -3.11
CA GLY A 306 -2.75 -12.28 -3.14
C GLY A 306 -2.85 -11.59 -4.48
N GLY A 307 -3.95 -10.90 -4.71
CA GLY A 307 -4.16 -10.21 -5.97
C GLY A 307 -5.50 -9.51 -6.04
N THR A 308 -5.91 -9.22 -7.26
CA THR A 308 -7.15 -8.55 -7.64
C THR A 308 -7.29 -7.13 -7.14
N MET A 309 -8.12 -6.36 -7.81
CA MET A 309 -8.58 -5.05 -7.36
C MET A 309 -10.05 -4.87 -7.72
N GLU A 310 -10.88 -4.65 -6.72
CA GLU A 310 -12.31 -4.49 -6.86
C GLU A 310 -12.74 -3.12 -6.33
N LEU A 311 -13.27 -2.25 -7.18
CA LEU A 311 -13.84 -0.96 -6.82
C LEU A 311 -15.35 -1.11 -6.57
N SER A 312 -15.71 -1.76 -5.46
CA SER A 312 -17.11 -2.04 -5.07
C SER A 312 -17.61 -1.18 -3.90
N GLY A 313 -16.81 -0.23 -3.43
CA GLY A 313 -17.01 0.47 -2.15
C GLY A 313 -16.53 -0.38 -0.99
N HIS A 314 -16.79 0.07 0.23
CA HIS A 314 -16.59 -0.75 1.42
C HIS A 314 -17.70 -1.81 1.47
N SER A 315 -17.34 -3.06 1.32
CA SER A 315 -18.27 -4.22 1.33
C SER A 315 -17.52 -5.47 1.76
N ASP A 316 -17.99 -6.13 2.79
CA ASP A 316 -17.33 -7.30 3.37
C ASP A 316 -17.59 -8.59 2.58
N ASN A 317 -18.41 -8.52 1.52
CA ASN A 317 -18.69 -9.67 0.67
C ASN A 317 -17.41 -10.16 -0.04
N ILE A 318 -17.05 -11.40 0.19
CA ILE A 318 -15.98 -12.09 -0.54
C ILE A 318 -16.56 -12.68 -1.83
N LEU A 319 -15.88 -12.48 -2.95
CA LEU A 319 -16.26 -13.06 -4.23
C LEU A 319 -15.45 -14.34 -4.50
N PRO A 320 -16.02 -15.56 -4.34
CA PRO A 320 -15.28 -16.83 -4.44
C PRO A 320 -14.50 -16.99 -5.75
N LYS A 321 -15.11 -16.59 -6.88
CA LYS A 321 -14.47 -16.67 -8.19
C LYS A 321 -13.15 -15.89 -8.28
N ARG A 322 -13.02 -14.79 -7.53
CA ARG A 322 -11.80 -13.97 -7.51
C ARG A 322 -10.72 -14.57 -6.65
N VAL A 323 -11.10 -15.16 -5.52
CA VAL A 323 -10.18 -15.93 -4.67
C VAL A 323 -9.64 -17.14 -5.44
N MET A 324 -10.51 -17.87 -6.14
CA MET A 324 -10.10 -18.98 -6.99
C MET A 324 -9.23 -18.55 -8.18
N ALA A 325 -9.43 -17.35 -8.75
CA ALA A 325 -8.58 -16.83 -9.81
C ALA A 325 -7.13 -16.62 -9.33
N ILE A 326 -6.93 -16.13 -8.10
CA ILE A 326 -5.60 -15.99 -7.48
C ILE A 326 -4.92 -17.37 -7.32
N TYR A 327 -5.65 -18.35 -6.78
CA TYR A 327 -5.16 -19.71 -6.62
C TYR A 327 -4.79 -20.36 -7.99
N ASN A 328 -5.66 -20.24 -8.98
CA ASN A 328 -5.42 -20.79 -10.31
C ASN A 328 -4.25 -20.08 -11.01
N ALA A 329 -4.09 -18.77 -10.83
CA ALA A 329 -2.93 -18.04 -11.31
C ALA A 329 -1.63 -18.62 -10.73
N PHE A 330 -1.59 -18.79 -9.41
CA PHE A 330 -0.43 -19.39 -8.74
C PHE A 330 -0.08 -20.77 -9.31
N LYS A 331 -1.06 -21.66 -9.45
CA LYS A 331 -0.85 -23.00 -10.01
C LYS A 331 -0.30 -23.03 -11.43
N LYS A 332 -0.57 -22.01 -12.25
CA LYS A 332 0.01 -21.93 -13.60
C LYS A 332 1.52 -21.72 -13.56
N TYR A 333 2.03 -20.98 -12.58
CA TYR A 333 3.45 -20.63 -12.46
C TYR A 333 4.23 -21.64 -11.61
N TYR A 334 3.57 -22.28 -10.65
CA TYR A 334 4.17 -23.24 -9.71
C TYR A 334 3.36 -24.56 -9.71
N PRO A 335 3.36 -25.32 -10.83
CA PRO A 335 2.48 -26.47 -11.01
C PRO A 335 2.78 -27.62 -10.06
N ALA A 336 4.04 -27.79 -9.66
CA ALA A 336 4.49 -28.85 -8.75
C ALA A 336 4.16 -28.56 -7.26
N MET A 337 3.79 -27.32 -6.91
CA MET A 337 3.32 -27.00 -5.56
C MET A 337 1.87 -27.48 -5.36
N ASN A 338 1.70 -28.60 -4.69
CA ASN A 338 0.40 -29.21 -4.41
C ASN A 338 -0.31 -28.53 -3.24
N LEU A 339 -0.62 -27.21 -3.39
CA LEU A 339 -1.40 -26.49 -2.41
C LEU A 339 -2.87 -26.94 -2.45
N PRO A 340 -3.55 -27.11 -1.30
CA PRO A 340 -4.98 -27.40 -1.27
C PRO A 340 -5.78 -26.23 -1.82
N GLN A 341 -6.97 -26.53 -2.35
CA GLN A 341 -7.89 -25.45 -2.74
C GLN A 341 -8.25 -24.61 -1.51
N PRO A 342 -8.26 -23.26 -1.64
CA PRO A 342 -8.57 -22.41 -0.51
C PRO A 342 -10.06 -22.47 -0.14
N ASP A 343 -10.34 -22.37 1.15
CA ASP A 343 -11.68 -22.01 1.61
C ASP A 343 -11.93 -20.53 1.25
N THR A 344 -12.67 -20.33 0.18
CA THR A 344 -12.90 -18.98 -0.36
C THR A 344 -13.65 -18.08 0.60
N GLY A 345 -14.43 -18.63 1.53
CA GLY A 345 -15.16 -17.89 2.56
C GLY A 345 -14.24 -17.34 3.68
N LYS A 346 -13.04 -17.90 3.82
CA LYS A 346 -12.05 -17.51 4.82
C LYS A 346 -10.89 -16.69 4.23
N ALA A 347 -10.95 -16.32 2.95
CA ALA A 347 -9.92 -15.49 2.35
C ALA A 347 -9.90 -14.10 3.04
N TRP A 348 -8.71 -13.63 3.37
CA TRP A 348 -8.55 -12.28 3.87
C TRP A 348 -8.80 -11.26 2.74
N PHE A 349 -9.35 -10.10 3.09
CA PHE A 349 -9.48 -8.97 2.18
C PHE A 349 -9.08 -7.66 2.85
N GLY A 350 -8.62 -6.69 2.04
CA GLY A 350 -8.32 -5.35 2.50
C GLY A 350 -8.60 -4.31 1.43
N TYR A 351 -8.82 -3.06 1.87
CA TYR A 351 -9.18 -1.94 1.01
C TYR A 351 -7.98 -1.03 0.77
N ARG A 352 -7.40 -1.10 -0.42
CA ARG A 352 -6.34 -0.20 -0.86
C ARG A 352 -6.91 1.21 -1.05
N PRO A 353 -6.31 2.26 -0.48
CA PRO A 353 -6.76 3.64 -0.66
C PRO A 353 -6.29 4.18 -2.02
N VAL A 354 -7.16 4.12 -3.05
CA VAL A 354 -6.78 4.45 -4.44
C VAL A 354 -7.13 5.90 -4.76
N THR A 355 -6.11 6.72 -5.00
CA THR A 355 -6.23 8.10 -5.50
C THR A 355 -6.37 8.11 -7.02
N PRO A 356 -6.92 9.21 -7.62
CA PRO A 356 -7.15 9.24 -9.06
C PRO A 356 -5.88 9.24 -9.92
N ASP A 357 -4.77 9.76 -9.42
CA ASP A 357 -3.49 9.82 -10.14
C ASP A 357 -2.47 8.77 -9.70
N GLY A 358 -2.83 7.94 -8.70
CA GLY A 358 -1.95 6.93 -8.12
C GLY A 358 -0.89 7.47 -7.16
N MET A 359 -0.86 8.79 -6.92
CA MET A 359 0.05 9.43 -5.96
C MET A 359 -0.60 9.54 -4.58
N PRO A 360 0.13 9.34 -3.46
CA PRO A 360 -0.42 9.54 -2.13
C PRO A 360 -0.73 11.02 -1.84
N TYR A 361 -1.51 11.26 -0.78
CA TYR A 361 -1.68 12.57 -0.16
C TYR A 361 -0.71 12.66 1.02
N ILE A 362 0.23 13.61 0.95
CA ILE A 362 1.18 13.88 2.03
C ILE A 362 1.34 15.39 2.14
N GLY A 363 0.91 15.98 3.26
CA GLY A 363 1.08 17.41 3.50
C GLY A 363 -0.11 18.09 4.20
N ARG A 364 0.05 19.38 4.46
CA ARG A 364 -0.99 20.23 5.08
C ARG A 364 -2.11 20.52 4.09
N HIS A 365 -3.32 20.65 4.64
CA HIS A 365 -4.47 21.12 3.91
C HIS A 365 -4.70 22.62 4.20
N THR A 366 -4.99 23.41 3.15
CA THR A 366 -5.08 24.87 3.27
C THR A 366 -6.28 25.36 4.08
N ARG A 367 -7.38 24.58 4.15
CA ARG A 367 -8.61 24.96 4.85
C ARG A 367 -8.46 25.05 6.37
N TYR A 368 -7.62 24.19 6.97
CA TYR A 368 -7.35 24.20 8.40
C TYR A 368 -5.85 24.22 8.64
N SER A 369 -5.39 25.18 9.42
CA SER A 369 -3.95 25.44 9.63
C SER A 369 -3.20 24.29 10.32
N ASN A 370 -3.94 23.43 11.03
CA ASN A 370 -3.40 22.30 11.80
C ASN A 370 -3.87 20.91 11.28
N LEU A 371 -4.25 20.84 10.01
CA LEU A 371 -4.67 19.58 9.39
C LEU A 371 -3.63 19.08 8.38
N LEU A 372 -3.22 17.83 8.52
CA LEU A 372 -2.37 17.11 7.57
C LEU A 372 -3.06 15.84 7.07
N TYR A 373 -2.69 15.44 5.88
CA TYR A 373 -3.05 14.16 5.30
C TYR A 373 -1.82 13.30 5.08
N ALA A 374 -1.95 12.00 5.39
CA ALA A 374 -0.95 10.97 5.11
C ALA A 374 -1.66 9.68 4.66
N GLY A 375 -1.82 9.47 3.36
CA GLY A 375 -2.56 8.29 2.86
C GLY A 375 -2.76 8.29 1.36
N GLY A 376 -3.58 7.36 0.87
CA GLY A 376 -3.82 7.26 -0.57
C GLY A 376 -2.73 6.51 -1.35
N HIS A 377 -1.94 5.70 -0.70
CA HIS A 377 -0.79 4.98 -1.26
C HIS A 377 -1.17 3.78 -2.14
N ALA A 378 -2.44 3.51 -2.36
CA ALA A 378 -2.92 2.36 -3.12
C ALA A 378 -2.27 1.04 -2.65
N MET A 379 -1.48 0.38 -3.49
CA MET A 379 -0.76 -0.86 -3.19
C MET A 379 0.56 -0.62 -2.44
N LEU A 380 1.07 0.61 -2.45
CA LEU A 380 2.42 0.98 -2.00
C LEU A 380 2.48 1.39 -0.52
N GLY A 381 1.40 1.19 0.24
CA GLY A 381 1.32 1.66 1.63
C GLY A 381 2.48 1.17 2.51
N VAL A 382 2.85 -0.11 2.44
CA VAL A 382 3.98 -0.66 3.18
C VAL A 382 5.30 -0.14 2.63
N SER A 383 5.45 -0.13 1.30
CA SER A 383 6.67 0.37 0.64
C SER A 383 6.99 1.83 0.95
N ALA A 384 5.95 2.68 1.12
CA ALA A 384 6.12 4.12 1.31
C ALA A 384 5.95 4.58 2.77
N ALA A 385 5.72 3.65 3.72
CA ALA A 385 5.29 4.00 5.07
C ALA A 385 6.33 4.81 5.85
N ALA A 386 7.57 4.35 5.88
CA ALA A 386 8.65 5.02 6.61
C ALA A 386 8.93 6.41 6.03
N GLY A 387 9.05 6.52 4.69
CA GLY A 387 9.25 7.80 4.02
C GLY A 387 8.10 8.77 4.25
N THR A 388 6.84 8.30 4.19
CA THR A 388 5.68 9.13 4.51
C THR A 388 5.72 9.63 5.95
N GLY A 389 6.06 8.75 6.90
CA GLY A 389 6.15 9.13 8.32
C GLY A 389 7.18 10.21 8.59
N GLN A 390 8.38 10.10 8.00
CA GLN A 390 9.42 11.12 8.10
C GLN A 390 8.98 12.45 7.47
N LEU A 391 8.43 12.43 6.25
CA LEU A 391 7.98 13.64 5.57
C LEU A 391 6.88 14.38 6.36
N VAL A 392 5.97 13.66 7.01
CA VAL A 392 4.96 14.27 7.89
C VAL A 392 5.61 14.90 9.11
N GLU A 393 6.61 14.26 9.72
CA GLU A 393 7.38 14.84 10.82
C GLU A 393 8.08 16.13 10.38
N GLU A 394 8.74 16.12 9.23
CA GLU A 394 9.43 17.30 8.68
C GLU A 394 8.46 18.49 8.47
N VAL A 395 7.24 18.21 7.94
CA VAL A 395 6.20 19.24 7.77
C VAL A 395 5.74 19.82 9.10
N ILE A 396 5.54 18.97 10.13
CA ILE A 396 5.11 19.42 11.47
C ILE A 396 6.23 20.21 12.15
N SER A 397 7.45 19.74 12.04
CA SER A 397 8.65 20.40 12.60
C SER A 397 9.09 21.64 11.81
N ARG A 398 8.41 21.94 10.69
CA ARG A 398 8.77 23.04 9.76
C ARG A 398 10.22 22.93 9.24
N LYS A 399 10.72 21.71 9.09
CA LYS A 399 12.01 21.43 8.46
C LYS A 399 11.87 21.45 6.93
N PRO A 400 12.95 21.68 6.19
CA PRO A 400 12.98 21.40 4.76
C PRO A 400 12.63 19.92 4.52
N ALA A 401 11.73 19.65 3.59
CA ALA A 401 11.38 18.27 3.25
C ALA A 401 12.53 17.60 2.49
N THR A 402 12.87 16.38 2.88
CA THR A 402 13.95 15.57 2.25
C THR A 402 13.69 15.36 0.75
N ILE A 403 12.42 15.26 0.34
CA ILE A 403 12.01 15.23 -1.07
C ILE A 403 10.89 16.24 -1.34
N PRO A 404 10.75 16.75 -2.59
CA PRO A 404 9.70 17.71 -2.93
C PRO A 404 8.29 17.16 -2.73
N LEU A 405 7.44 17.87 -1.99
CA LEU A 405 6.07 17.44 -1.67
C LEU A 405 5.02 17.91 -2.69
N VAL A 406 5.39 18.65 -3.72
CA VAL A 406 4.46 19.28 -4.67
C VAL A 406 3.50 18.30 -5.34
N ALA A 407 3.97 17.08 -5.67
CA ALA A 407 3.17 16.03 -6.28
C ALA A 407 2.21 15.32 -5.30
N PHE A 408 2.41 15.51 -4.00
CA PHE A 408 1.66 14.82 -2.94
C PHE A 408 0.63 15.71 -2.26
N ARG A 409 0.50 16.97 -2.67
CA ARG A 409 -0.40 17.94 -2.02
C ARG A 409 -1.84 17.41 -1.97
N PRO A 410 -2.56 17.60 -0.82
CA PRO A 410 -3.95 17.17 -0.68
C PRO A 410 -4.93 17.83 -1.67
N GLU A 411 -4.68 19.09 -2.05
CA GLU A 411 -5.56 19.90 -2.92
C GLU A 411 -5.16 19.88 -4.41
N ARG A 412 -4.48 18.85 -4.87
CA ARG A 412 -4.03 18.79 -6.29
C ARG A 412 -5.15 18.48 -7.30
N PHE A 413 -6.40 18.26 -6.81
CA PHE A 413 -7.59 18.01 -7.64
C PHE A 413 -8.70 19.05 -7.43
#